data_89486b0b94c440309041aca1511e1e6b
#
_entry.id   89486b0b94c440309041aca1511e1e6b
#
_cell.length_a   1.000
_cell.length_b   1.000
_cell.length_c   1.000
_cell.angle_alpha   90.00
_cell.angle_beta   90.00
_cell.angle_gamma   90.00
#
_symmetry.space_group_name_H-M   'P 1'
#
loop_
_entity.id
_entity.type
_entity.pdbx_description
1 polymer ?
#
loop_
_entity_poly.entity_id
_entity_poly.type
_entity_poly.pdbx_seq_one_letter_code
_entity_poly.pdbx_strand_id
1 'polypeptide(L)'
;SAFDATARSGADARGLIQILHSTARLAARRAKLPEPALADLYQPKTNIQIAGHHLAWLLRRYQDAFPIAIAAYNAGEHKVDRWIRDASGTPMDVWIENIPYRETRNYVKNVLAFMQVYGLLLGDSPPLLAKHEEQVP
;
A
#
# COMPACT_ATOMS: atom_id res chain seq x y z
N SER A 1 -5.02 -4.01 -16.22
CA SER A 1 -5.03 -2.63 -16.74
C SER A 1 -5.38 -1.68 -15.61
N ALA A 2 -4.78 -0.50 -15.59
CA ALA A 2 -5.12 0.53 -14.64
C ALA A 2 -6.62 0.88 -14.78
N PHE A 3 -7.34 1.00 -13.64
CA PHE A 3 -8.75 1.37 -13.57
C PHE A 3 -9.78 0.35 -14.11
N ASP A 4 -9.42 -0.93 -14.20
CA ASP A 4 -10.36 -1.99 -14.55
C ASP A 4 -11.03 -2.54 -13.28
N ALA A 5 -12.32 -2.24 -13.08
CA ALA A 5 -13.08 -2.68 -11.93
C ALA A 5 -13.28 -4.22 -11.88
N THR A 6 -13.15 -4.90 -13.03
CA THR A 6 -13.29 -6.36 -13.16
C THR A 6 -11.96 -7.10 -13.08
N ALA A 7 -10.84 -6.35 -12.92
CA ALA A 7 -9.50 -6.93 -12.90
C ALA A 7 -9.33 -7.97 -11.78
N ARG A 8 -8.61 -9.03 -12.12
CA ARG A 8 -8.19 -10.09 -11.21
C ARG A 8 -6.71 -10.40 -11.44
N SER A 9 -5.91 -10.38 -10.37
CA SER A 9 -4.49 -10.75 -10.46
C SER A 9 -4.29 -12.27 -10.36
N GLY A 10 -3.11 -12.74 -10.70
CA GLY A 10 -2.71 -14.15 -10.49
C GLY A 10 -2.73 -14.58 -9.02
N ALA A 11 -2.57 -13.64 -8.09
CA ALA A 11 -2.68 -13.85 -6.64
C ALA A 11 -4.11 -13.69 -6.09
N ASP A 12 -5.12 -13.60 -6.99
CA ASP A 12 -6.55 -13.46 -6.65
C ASP A 12 -6.94 -12.12 -6.00
N ALA A 13 -6.15 -11.07 -6.18
CA ALA A 13 -6.53 -9.70 -5.86
C ALA A 13 -7.58 -9.17 -6.85
N ARG A 14 -8.56 -8.40 -6.38
CA ARG A 14 -9.77 -8.07 -7.14
C ARG A 14 -10.07 -6.59 -7.17
N GLY A 15 -10.70 -6.18 -8.29
CA GLY A 15 -11.28 -4.87 -8.50
C GLY A 15 -10.26 -3.77 -8.73
N LEU A 16 -10.73 -2.53 -8.66
CA LEU A 16 -10.00 -1.33 -9.07
C LEU A 16 -8.65 -1.14 -8.36
N ILE A 17 -8.60 -1.43 -7.06
CA ILE A 17 -7.42 -1.25 -6.20
C ILE A 17 -6.71 -2.59 -5.91
N GLN A 18 -7.13 -3.69 -6.55
CA GLN A 18 -6.49 -5.00 -6.46
C GLN A 18 -6.28 -5.50 -5.02
N ILE A 19 -7.37 -5.54 -4.22
CA ILE A 19 -7.34 -6.06 -2.86
C ILE A 19 -7.70 -7.55 -2.81
N LEU A 20 -6.97 -8.33 -1.98
CA LEU A 20 -7.32 -9.72 -1.72
C LEU A 20 -8.60 -9.81 -0.87
N HIS A 21 -9.46 -10.80 -1.14
CA HIS A 21 -10.71 -10.98 -0.38
C HIS A 21 -10.48 -11.16 1.13
N SER A 22 -9.46 -11.93 1.51
CA SER A 22 -9.08 -12.10 2.92
C SER A 22 -8.67 -10.79 3.58
N THR A 23 -7.88 -9.98 2.87
CA THR A 23 -7.46 -8.64 3.31
C THR A 23 -8.65 -7.69 3.40
N ALA A 24 -9.57 -7.74 2.43
CA ALA A 24 -10.78 -6.92 2.43
C ALA A 24 -11.69 -7.23 3.62
N ARG A 25 -11.90 -8.51 3.95
CA ARG A 25 -12.66 -8.92 5.14
C ARG A 25 -12.00 -8.45 6.43
N LEU A 26 -10.68 -8.57 6.54
CA LEU A 26 -9.94 -8.10 7.71
C LEU A 26 -10.03 -6.57 7.83
N ALA A 27 -9.88 -5.83 6.73
CA ALA A 27 -10.00 -4.38 6.70
C ALA A 27 -11.42 -3.92 7.10
N ALA A 28 -12.46 -4.57 6.59
CA ALA A 28 -13.84 -4.29 6.95
C ALA A 28 -14.09 -4.51 8.46
N ARG A 29 -13.61 -5.62 9.02
CA ARG A 29 -13.71 -5.88 10.47
C ARG A 29 -13.02 -4.81 11.30
N ARG A 30 -11.78 -4.42 10.92
CA ARG A 30 -11.03 -3.34 11.59
C ARG A 30 -11.75 -1.99 11.53
N ALA A 31 -12.45 -1.73 10.42
CA ALA A 31 -13.22 -0.51 10.21
C ALA A 31 -14.65 -0.58 10.77
N LYS A 32 -15.06 -1.70 11.36
CA LYS A 32 -16.44 -1.97 11.83
C LYS A 32 -17.48 -1.84 10.70
N LEU A 33 -17.09 -2.23 9.49
CA LEU A 33 -17.95 -2.30 8.32
C LEU A 33 -18.43 -3.74 8.09
N PRO A 34 -19.57 -3.94 7.38
CA PRO A 34 -19.97 -5.27 6.93
C PRO A 34 -18.87 -5.95 6.12
N GLU A 35 -18.65 -7.24 6.36
CA GLU A 35 -17.67 -8.00 5.57
C GLU A 35 -18.19 -8.13 4.13
N PRO A 36 -17.35 -7.75 3.13
CA PRO A 36 -17.76 -7.82 1.73
C PRO A 36 -17.81 -9.27 1.25
N ALA A 37 -18.81 -9.60 0.46
CA ALA A 37 -18.78 -10.79 -0.38
C ALA A 37 -17.75 -10.59 -1.52
N LEU A 38 -17.34 -11.71 -2.15
CA LEU A 38 -16.36 -11.65 -3.22
C LEU A 38 -16.81 -10.75 -4.39
N ALA A 39 -18.12 -10.81 -4.73
CA ALA A 39 -18.72 -10.00 -5.78
C ALA A 39 -18.69 -8.49 -5.48
N ASP A 40 -18.77 -8.11 -4.20
CA ASP A 40 -18.78 -6.70 -3.78
C ASP A 40 -17.45 -6.00 -4.08
N LEU A 41 -16.35 -6.76 -4.16
CA LEU A 41 -15.02 -6.22 -4.48
C LEU A 41 -14.87 -5.77 -5.93
N TYR A 42 -15.78 -6.13 -6.81
CA TYR A 42 -15.85 -5.60 -8.16
C TYR A 42 -16.63 -4.29 -8.25
N GLN A 43 -17.33 -3.89 -7.18
CA GLN A 43 -18.01 -2.61 -7.08
C GLN A 43 -16.96 -1.52 -6.77
N PRO A 44 -16.74 -0.52 -7.63
CA PRO A 44 -15.69 0.49 -7.44
C PRO A 44 -15.79 1.19 -6.08
N LYS A 45 -17.00 1.57 -5.67
CA LYS A 45 -17.23 2.26 -4.40
C LYS A 45 -16.81 1.40 -3.21
N THR A 46 -17.22 0.14 -3.15
CA THR A 46 -16.88 -0.79 -2.06
C THR A 46 -15.39 -1.08 -2.06
N ASN A 47 -14.80 -1.32 -3.23
CA ASN A 47 -13.38 -1.61 -3.38
C ASN A 47 -12.50 -0.45 -2.88
N ILE A 48 -12.79 0.79 -3.32
CA ILE A 48 -12.06 1.99 -2.89
C ILE A 48 -12.24 2.24 -1.40
N GLN A 49 -13.45 2.11 -0.86
CA GLN A 49 -13.73 2.33 0.55
C GLN A 49 -12.91 1.37 1.43
N ILE A 50 -12.97 0.08 1.15
CA ILE A 50 -12.29 -0.94 1.96
C ILE A 50 -10.77 -0.82 1.81
N ALA A 51 -10.27 -0.61 0.59
CA ALA A 51 -8.85 -0.40 0.33
C ALA A 51 -8.31 0.85 1.03
N GLY A 52 -9.10 1.95 1.04
CA GLY A 52 -8.76 3.17 1.77
C GLY A 52 -8.67 2.96 3.28
N HIS A 53 -9.61 2.23 3.87
CA HIS A 53 -9.55 1.87 5.29
C HIS A 53 -8.32 1.00 5.62
N HIS A 54 -7.97 0.06 4.73
CA HIS A 54 -6.78 -0.76 4.90
C HIS A 54 -5.50 0.06 4.84
N LEU A 55 -5.37 0.93 3.85
CA LEU A 55 -4.21 1.83 3.73
C LEU A 55 -4.10 2.78 4.93
N ALA A 56 -5.20 3.39 5.36
CA ALA A 56 -5.22 4.25 6.54
C ALA A 56 -4.81 3.51 7.82
N TRP A 57 -5.19 2.24 7.95
CA TRP A 57 -4.75 1.41 9.05
C TRP A 57 -3.23 1.12 8.98
N LEU A 58 -2.70 0.81 7.81
CA LEU A 58 -1.26 0.60 7.61
C LEU A 58 -0.44 1.87 7.90
N LEU A 59 -0.91 3.03 7.46
CA LEU A 59 -0.27 4.31 7.76
C LEU A 59 -0.17 4.53 9.28
N ARG A 60 -1.28 4.37 10.00
CA ARG A 60 -1.25 4.49 11.47
C ARG A 60 -0.31 3.46 12.12
N ARG A 61 -0.30 2.21 11.62
CA ARG A 61 0.58 1.15 12.12
C ARG A 61 2.05 1.50 11.99
N TYR A 62 2.42 2.11 10.88
CA TYR A 62 3.81 2.47 10.57
C TYR A 62 4.12 3.96 10.79
N GLN A 63 3.33 4.64 11.65
CA GLN A 63 3.57 6.03 12.06
C GLN A 63 3.72 6.99 10.87
N ASP A 64 2.85 6.80 9.89
CA ASP A 64 2.81 7.55 8.63
C ASP A 64 4.08 7.42 7.75
N ALA A 65 4.92 6.40 8.00
CA ALA A 65 6.00 6.04 7.09
C ALA A 65 5.43 5.45 5.79
N PHE A 66 5.15 6.32 4.82
CA PHE A 66 4.41 6.00 3.60
C PHE A 66 5.06 4.87 2.77
N PRO A 67 6.40 4.85 2.53
CA PRO A 67 7.03 3.77 1.77
C PRO A 67 6.81 2.39 2.41
N ILE A 68 6.87 2.32 3.75
CA ILE A 68 6.65 1.08 4.50
C ILE A 68 5.19 0.65 4.42
N ALA A 69 4.24 1.59 4.58
CA ALA A 69 2.81 1.31 4.46
C ALA A 69 2.45 0.78 3.05
N ILE A 70 3.02 1.36 2.00
CA ILE A 70 2.83 0.91 0.61
C ILE A 70 3.44 -0.47 0.37
N ALA A 71 4.62 -0.74 0.90
CA ALA A 71 5.22 -2.07 0.85
C ALA A 71 4.32 -3.12 1.55
N ALA A 72 3.79 -2.77 2.73
CA ALA A 72 2.89 -3.64 3.47
C ALA A 72 1.53 -3.84 2.78
N TYR A 73 1.03 -2.82 2.08
CA TYR A 73 -0.17 -2.94 1.27
C TYR A 73 -0.01 -4.00 0.16
N ASN A 74 1.15 -4.04 -0.49
CA ASN A 74 1.44 -4.99 -1.57
C ASN A 74 1.87 -6.38 -1.06
N ALA A 75 2.79 -6.45 -0.09
CA ALA A 75 3.40 -7.72 0.36
C ALA A 75 2.76 -8.32 1.61
N GLY A 76 1.95 -7.56 2.33
CA GLY A 76 1.39 -7.92 3.64
C GLY A 76 2.28 -7.47 4.81
N GLU A 77 1.63 -7.03 5.90
CA GLU A 77 2.29 -6.46 7.06
C GLU A 77 3.29 -7.40 7.73
N HIS A 78 2.99 -8.70 7.82
CA HIS A 78 3.88 -9.67 8.50
C HIS A 78 5.25 -9.82 7.83
N LYS A 79 5.33 -9.67 6.51
CA LYS A 79 6.60 -9.72 5.79
C LYS A 79 7.38 -8.44 5.99
N VAL A 80 6.68 -7.31 5.88
CA VAL A 80 7.29 -5.99 6.04
C VAL A 80 7.78 -5.77 7.47
N ASP A 81 7.05 -6.23 8.49
CA ASP A 81 7.50 -6.19 9.89
C ASP A 81 8.85 -6.89 10.10
N ARG A 82 9.12 -7.98 9.37
CA ARG A 82 10.43 -8.64 9.40
C ARG A 82 11.48 -7.80 8.68
N TRP A 83 11.17 -7.29 7.49
CA TRP A 83 12.13 -6.52 6.69
C TRP A 83 12.57 -5.23 7.37
N ILE A 84 11.65 -4.52 8.07
CA ILE A 84 12.02 -3.31 8.81
C ILE A 84 12.85 -3.63 10.05
N ARG A 85 12.54 -4.71 10.77
CA ARG A 85 13.29 -5.13 11.95
C ARG A 85 14.75 -5.44 11.62
N ASP A 86 14.97 -6.09 10.48
CA ASP A 86 16.31 -6.46 10.00
C ASP A 86 17.09 -5.25 9.46
N ALA A 87 16.42 -4.12 9.22
CA ALA A 87 16.96 -2.93 8.57
C ALA A 87 16.82 -1.65 9.43
N SER A 88 16.51 -1.75 10.73
CA SER A 88 16.34 -0.58 11.59
C SER A 88 17.55 0.37 11.51
N GLY A 89 17.28 1.68 11.36
CA GLY A 89 18.31 2.71 11.18
C GLY A 89 18.90 2.81 9.76
N THR A 90 18.50 1.93 8.84
CA THR A 90 18.94 2.03 7.43
C THR A 90 18.27 3.23 6.76
N PRO A 91 18.96 4.00 5.90
CA PRO A 91 18.31 5.02 5.07
C PRO A 91 17.17 4.43 4.25
N MET A 92 16.03 5.14 4.18
CA MET A 92 14.80 4.61 3.57
C MET A 92 14.95 4.30 2.08
N ASP A 93 15.68 5.11 1.35
CA ASP A 93 15.99 4.89 -0.07
C ASP A 93 16.79 3.59 -0.28
N VAL A 94 17.77 3.34 0.58
CA VAL A 94 18.56 2.09 0.58
C VAL A 94 17.66 0.90 0.92
N TRP A 95 16.77 1.04 1.91
CA TRP A 95 15.83 -0.02 2.27
C TRP A 95 14.89 -0.36 1.11
N ILE A 96 14.33 0.64 0.42
CA ILE A 96 13.45 0.45 -0.73
C ILE A 96 14.16 -0.37 -1.81
N GLU A 97 15.42 -0.05 -2.15
CA GLU A 97 16.20 -0.80 -3.15
C GLU A 97 16.51 -2.24 -2.72
N ASN A 98 16.53 -2.51 -1.41
CA ASN A 98 16.81 -3.83 -0.84
C ASN A 98 15.55 -4.62 -0.45
N ILE A 99 14.35 -4.15 -0.75
CA ILE A 99 13.13 -4.93 -0.55
C ILE A 99 13.29 -6.28 -1.26
N PRO A 100 13.17 -7.43 -0.55
CA PRO A 100 13.48 -8.75 -1.12
C PRO A 100 12.61 -9.12 -2.32
N TYR A 101 11.33 -8.70 -2.29
CA TYR A 101 10.39 -9.00 -3.36
C TYR A 101 10.47 -7.94 -4.46
N ARG A 102 10.93 -8.34 -5.65
CA ARG A 102 11.04 -7.46 -6.82
C ARG A 102 9.71 -6.78 -7.16
N GLU A 103 8.59 -7.50 -7.08
CA GLU A 103 7.27 -6.93 -7.32
C GLU A 103 6.97 -5.81 -6.34
N THR A 104 7.14 -6.04 -5.05
CA THR A 104 6.90 -5.04 -3.99
C THR A 104 7.83 -3.85 -4.12
N ARG A 105 9.10 -4.08 -4.40
CA ARG A 105 10.09 -3.00 -4.63
C ARG A 105 9.68 -2.10 -5.79
N ASN A 106 9.30 -2.69 -6.92
CA ASN A 106 8.83 -1.93 -8.08
C ASN A 106 7.51 -1.21 -7.78
N TYR A 107 6.60 -1.84 -7.04
CA TYR A 107 5.34 -1.24 -6.63
C TYR A 107 5.57 0.02 -5.80
N VAL A 108 6.41 -0.04 -4.76
CA VAL A 108 6.76 1.11 -3.93
C VAL A 108 7.37 2.24 -4.77
N LYS A 109 8.36 1.92 -5.61
CA LYS A 109 9.03 2.91 -6.48
C LYS A 109 8.05 3.59 -7.44
N ASN A 110 7.15 2.82 -8.04
CA ASN A 110 6.14 3.36 -8.95
C ASN A 110 5.14 4.28 -8.24
N VAL A 111 4.65 3.89 -7.06
CA VAL A 111 3.72 4.73 -6.29
C VAL A 111 4.38 6.04 -5.89
N LEU A 112 5.62 6.01 -5.40
CA LEU A 112 6.36 7.21 -5.05
C LEU A 112 6.59 8.12 -6.28
N ALA A 113 6.94 7.54 -7.43
CA ALA A 113 7.10 8.30 -8.67
C ALA A 113 5.78 8.95 -9.12
N PHE A 114 4.65 8.24 -9.05
CA PHE A 114 3.34 8.80 -9.35
C PHE A 114 2.97 9.94 -8.41
N MET A 115 3.25 9.84 -7.12
CA MET A 115 3.02 10.91 -6.16
C MET A 115 3.79 12.18 -6.52
N GLN A 116 5.05 12.06 -6.95
CA GLN A 116 5.86 13.19 -7.41
C GLN A 116 5.25 13.86 -8.66
N VAL A 117 4.87 13.05 -9.65
CA VAL A 117 4.25 13.57 -10.88
C VAL A 117 2.94 14.31 -10.58
N TYR A 118 2.07 13.71 -9.77
CA TYR A 118 0.82 14.35 -9.39
C TYR A 118 1.03 15.61 -8.55
N GLY A 119 1.99 15.59 -7.62
CA GLY A 119 2.37 16.79 -6.86
C GLY A 119 2.79 17.94 -7.77
N LEU A 120 3.67 17.67 -8.75
CA LEU A 120 4.09 18.66 -9.74
C LEU A 120 2.92 19.21 -10.56
N LEU A 121 2.01 18.35 -11.02
CA LEU A 121 0.83 18.74 -11.80
C LEU A 121 -0.16 19.60 -11.00
N LEU A 122 -0.23 19.40 -9.69
CA LEU A 122 -1.08 20.17 -8.79
C LEU A 122 -0.40 21.43 -8.24
N GLY A 123 0.84 21.71 -8.64
CA GLY A 123 1.63 22.85 -8.15
C GLY A 123 2.20 22.65 -6.75
N ASP A 124 2.18 21.42 -6.26
CA ASP A 124 2.81 20.99 -5.01
C ASP A 124 3.95 20.02 -5.35
N SER A 125 5.12 20.23 -4.78
CA SER A 125 6.30 19.38 -5.01
C SER A 125 6.82 18.90 -3.65
N PRO A 126 6.08 17.99 -2.99
CA PRO A 126 6.55 17.44 -1.73
C PRO A 126 7.86 16.69 -1.95
N PRO A 127 8.76 16.66 -0.97
CA PRO A 127 9.95 15.81 -1.05
C PRO A 127 9.52 14.35 -1.25
N LEU A 128 10.33 13.57 -1.95
CA LEU A 128 10.06 12.15 -2.23
C LEU A 128 9.86 11.34 -0.94
N LEU A 129 10.61 11.71 0.10
CA LEU A 129 10.47 11.21 1.45
C LEU A 129 10.28 12.40 2.39
N ALA A 130 9.32 12.33 3.28
CA ALA A 130 9.22 13.29 4.37
C ALA A 130 10.39 13.09 5.34
N LYS A 131 10.76 14.13 6.10
CA LYS A 131 11.92 14.09 6.99
C LYS A 131 11.90 12.93 7.99
N HIS A 132 10.71 12.56 8.47
CA HIS A 132 10.53 11.40 9.38
C HIS A 132 10.59 10.04 8.66
N GLU A 133 10.62 10.03 7.33
CA GLU A 133 10.72 8.83 6.50
C GLU A 133 12.15 8.57 5.99
N GLU A 134 13.12 9.39 6.40
CA GLU A 134 14.50 9.26 5.92
C GLU A 134 15.18 7.96 6.38
N GLN A 135 14.74 7.39 7.50
CA GLN A 135 15.27 6.13 8.04
C GLN A 135 14.16 5.15 8.40
N VAL A 136 14.50 3.88 8.30
CA VAL A 136 13.65 2.78 8.79
C VAL A 136 13.61 2.81 10.31
N PRO A 137 12.39 2.77 10.91
CA PRO A 137 12.23 2.80 12.36
C PRO A 137 12.91 1.65 13.10
#